data_b56ac43dd3cba7b307ae3f09370ffc1c
#
_entry.id   b56ac43dd3cba7b307ae3f09370ffc1c
#
_cell.length_a   1.000
_cell.length_b   1.000
_cell.length_c   1.000
_cell.angle_alpha   90.00
_cell.angle_beta   90.00
_cell.angle_gamma   90.00
#
_symmetry.space_group_name_H-M   'P 1'
#
loop_
_entity.id
_entity.type
_entity.pdbx_description
1 polymer ?
#
loop_
_entity_poly.entity_id
_entity_poly.type
_entity_poly.pdbx_seq_one_letter_code
_entity_poly.pdbx_strand_id
1 'polypeptide(L)'
;MNDNAASEITLSTASEHHEQTLKLIESASREICIHSHDLTNRIYNHPDLASALSKFVTANSAKRSIKIIVNDVNAIISSDHKILDVCRRLSSNVSIRKISKEHENHTESFLLVDGSSYIFRSDYTLLEGVLSHNPKQAKVLLNLFNEFWSHSEPDSSLNRLYI
;
A
#
# COMPACT_ATOMS: atom_id res chain seq x y z
N MET A 1 -30.20 10.82 6.93
CA MET A 1 -29.70 11.02 6.56
C MET A 1 -28.61 10.60 6.46
N ASN A 2 -28.08 10.25 6.08
CA ASN A 2 -27.08 9.91 5.98
C ASN A 2 -26.13 10.25 5.53
N ASP A 3 -26.01 10.47 5.16
CA ASP A 3 -25.26 11.02 5.04
C ASP A 3 -24.04 10.82 5.09
N ASN A 4 -23.75 10.33 5.18
CA ASN A 4 -22.51 9.93 5.29
C ASN A 4 -21.99 9.51 4.09
N ALA A 5 -22.34 10.02 3.06
CA ALA A 5 -21.57 10.03 1.90
C ALA A 5 -20.28 10.59 2.37
N ALA A 6 -19.49 9.76 2.96
CA ALA A 6 -18.14 10.09 3.21
C ALA A 6 -17.67 10.76 1.93
N SER A 7 -17.28 11.99 2.01
CA SER A 7 -16.88 12.74 0.85
C SER A 7 -15.73 12.04 0.20
N GLU A 8 -15.93 11.54 -0.99
CA GLU A 8 -14.87 10.98 -1.80
C GLU A 8 -14.13 12.12 -2.49
N ILE A 9 -12.82 12.00 -2.53
CA ILE A 9 -11.98 12.92 -3.29
C ILE A 9 -11.46 12.17 -4.50
N THR A 10 -11.74 12.68 -5.69
CA THR A 10 -11.23 12.08 -6.94
C THR A 10 -9.79 12.50 -7.14
N LEU A 11 -8.95 11.53 -7.50
CA LEU A 11 -7.53 11.74 -7.79
C LEU A 11 -7.30 11.39 -9.26
N SER A 12 -6.61 12.26 -9.97
CA SER A 12 -6.42 12.09 -11.43
C SER A 12 -4.96 12.13 -11.86
N THR A 13 -4.06 12.68 -11.06
CA THR A 13 -2.65 12.79 -11.43
C THR A 13 -1.76 12.06 -10.45
N ALA A 14 -0.57 11.72 -10.89
CA ALA A 14 0.42 11.06 -10.02
C ALA A 14 0.76 11.94 -8.83
N SER A 15 0.84 13.25 -9.03
CA SER A 15 1.13 14.20 -7.96
C SER A 15 0.03 14.20 -6.89
N GLU A 16 -1.23 14.20 -7.31
CA GLU A 16 -2.35 14.12 -6.38
C GLU A 16 -2.33 12.82 -5.60
N HIS A 17 -2.08 11.71 -6.28
CA HIS A 17 -1.96 10.41 -5.62
C HIS A 17 -0.82 10.40 -4.61
N HIS A 18 0.33 10.92 -4.98
CA HIS A 18 1.49 10.95 -4.08
C HIS A 18 1.19 11.78 -2.84
N GLU A 19 0.65 12.96 -3.03
CA GLU A 19 0.33 13.87 -1.92
C GLU A 19 -0.67 13.25 -0.96
N GLN A 20 -1.74 12.68 -1.47
CA GLN A 20 -2.78 12.08 -0.62
C GLN A 20 -2.32 10.78 0.01
N THR A 21 -1.51 10.00 -0.69
CA THR A 21 -0.91 8.78 -0.14
C THR A 21 -0.02 9.13 1.06
N LEU A 22 0.81 10.15 0.92
CA LEU A 22 1.68 10.60 2.00
C LEU A 22 0.86 11.05 3.22
N LYS A 23 -0.16 11.88 3.00
CA LYS A 23 -1.02 12.35 4.08
C LYS A 23 -1.72 11.18 4.79
N LEU A 24 -2.21 10.22 4.03
CA LEU A 24 -2.92 9.09 4.59
C LEU A 24 -1.98 8.22 5.44
N ILE A 25 -0.78 7.97 4.95
CA ILE A 25 0.23 7.21 5.71
C ILE A 25 0.60 7.97 6.99
N GLU A 26 0.76 9.28 6.92
CA GLU A 26 1.09 10.09 8.09
C GLU A 26 -0.03 10.06 9.15
N SER A 27 -1.25 9.78 8.76
CA SER A 27 -2.38 9.68 9.68
C SER A 27 -2.52 8.31 10.31
N ALA A 28 -1.77 7.31 9.87
CA ALA A 28 -1.92 5.93 10.31
C ALA A 28 -1.48 5.75 11.76
N SER A 29 -2.22 4.91 12.50
CA SER A 29 -1.91 4.64 13.89
C SER A 29 -1.71 3.15 14.19
N ARG A 30 -2.19 2.24 13.37
CA ARG A 30 -2.11 0.79 13.65
C ARG A 30 -1.59 -0.04 12.50
N GLU A 31 -2.15 0.13 11.32
CA GLU A 31 -1.89 -0.79 10.22
C GLU A 31 -1.97 -0.11 8.87
N ILE A 32 -1.03 -0.43 8.00
CA ILE A 32 -1.04 0.01 6.61
C ILE A 32 -1.02 -1.23 5.73
N CYS A 33 -1.98 -1.34 4.81
CA CYS A 33 -2.04 -2.41 3.82
C CYS A 33 -1.97 -1.80 2.43
N ILE A 34 -1.07 -2.31 1.60
CA ILE A 34 -0.92 -1.84 0.22
C ILE A 34 -1.03 -3.03 -0.72
N HIS A 35 -1.94 -2.95 -1.68
CA HIS A 35 -1.98 -3.85 -2.82
C HIS A 35 -1.64 -3.02 -4.05
N SER A 36 -0.51 -3.30 -4.69
CA SER A 36 -0.07 -2.56 -5.86
C SER A 36 0.59 -3.51 -6.84
N HIS A 37 0.31 -3.34 -8.12
CA HIS A 37 0.92 -4.17 -9.15
C HIS A 37 2.45 -4.06 -9.12
N ASP A 38 2.97 -2.83 -9.05
CA ASP A 38 4.40 -2.58 -9.16
C ASP A 38 4.90 -1.45 -8.25
N LEU A 39 4.13 -1.00 -7.29
CA LEU A 39 4.45 0.16 -6.45
C LEU A 39 4.81 1.37 -7.30
N THR A 40 3.91 1.72 -8.19
CA THR A 40 4.06 2.79 -9.21
C THR A 40 5.06 3.87 -8.78
N ASN A 41 6.17 3.99 -9.52
CA ASN A 41 7.27 4.88 -9.15
C ASN A 41 6.84 6.31 -8.90
N ARG A 42 5.98 6.84 -9.75
CA ARG A 42 5.53 8.23 -9.65
C ARG A 42 4.70 8.51 -8.40
N ILE A 43 4.16 7.48 -7.77
CA ILE A 43 3.33 7.61 -6.57
C ILE A 43 4.13 7.20 -5.32
N TYR A 44 4.79 6.05 -5.39
CA TYR A 44 5.36 5.42 -4.20
C TYR A 44 6.88 5.54 -4.07
N ASN A 45 7.61 5.71 -5.17
CA ASN A 45 9.07 5.69 -5.12
C ASN A 45 9.63 7.08 -4.82
N HIS A 46 9.36 7.57 -3.60
CA HIS A 46 9.77 8.91 -3.15
C HIS A 46 10.38 8.83 -1.76
N PRO A 47 11.43 9.62 -1.48
CA PRO A 47 12.06 9.61 -0.16
C PRO A 47 11.14 10.01 0.98
N ASP A 48 10.23 10.95 0.75
CA ASP A 48 9.29 11.38 1.79
C ASP A 48 8.33 10.27 2.19
N LEU A 49 7.89 9.48 1.21
CA LEU A 49 7.01 8.36 1.47
C LEU A 49 7.73 7.25 2.24
N ALA A 50 8.94 6.92 1.82
CA ALA A 50 9.77 5.94 2.52
C ALA A 50 10.03 6.38 3.97
N SER A 51 10.30 7.67 4.16
CA SER A 51 10.50 8.23 5.49
C SER A 51 9.24 8.14 6.34
N ALA A 52 8.06 8.41 5.76
CA ALA A 52 6.79 8.33 6.48
C ALA A 52 6.51 6.90 6.92
N LEU A 53 6.76 5.92 6.06
CA LEU A 53 6.59 4.51 6.42
C LEU A 53 7.55 4.09 7.54
N SER A 54 8.80 4.53 7.47
CA SER A 54 9.79 4.25 8.51
C SER A 54 9.35 4.84 9.85
N LYS A 55 8.91 6.09 9.83
CA LYS A 55 8.46 6.77 11.05
C LYS A 55 7.25 6.07 11.65
N PHE A 56 6.34 5.60 10.81
CA PHE A 56 5.16 4.90 11.27
C PHE A 56 5.52 3.67 12.12
N VAL A 57 6.43 2.83 11.65
CA VAL A 57 6.76 1.58 12.37
C VAL A 57 7.77 1.79 13.50
N THR A 58 8.55 2.85 13.47
CA THR A 58 9.52 3.14 14.54
C THR A 58 8.94 4.05 15.63
N ALA A 59 7.78 4.63 15.39
CA ALA A 59 7.12 5.43 16.40
C ALA A 59 6.62 4.50 17.52
N ASN A 60 6.96 4.92 18.66
CA ASN A 60 6.71 4.40 19.95
C ASN A 60 5.74 3.26 20.15
N SER A 61 6.20 2.23 20.73
CA SER A 61 5.53 1.24 21.58
C SER A 61 4.32 0.46 21.09
N ALA A 62 3.55 0.91 20.16
CA ALA A 62 2.41 0.16 19.69
C ALA A 62 2.86 -0.83 18.62
N LYS A 63 2.23 -1.99 18.60
CA LYS A 63 2.44 -2.93 17.50
C LYS A 63 1.85 -2.34 16.26
N ARG A 64 2.70 -1.90 15.35
CA ARG A 64 2.31 -1.35 14.07
C ARG A 64 2.85 -2.24 12.96
N SER A 65 2.08 -2.40 11.91
CA SER A 65 2.49 -3.26 10.81
C SER A 65 2.19 -2.62 9.47
N ILE A 66 3.05 -2.94 8.51
CA ILE A 66 2.85 -2.61 7.10
C ILE A 66 2.89 -3.92 6.33
N LYS A 67 1.84 -4.18 5.56
CA LYS A 67 1.77 -5.36 4.69
C LYS A 67 1.59 -4.89 3.26
N ILE A 68 2.44 -5.39 2.38
CA ILE A 68 2.44 -4.99 0.97
C ILE A 68 2.34 -6.23 0.11
N ILE A 69 1.44 -6.21 -0.86
CA ILE A 69 1.30 -7.28 -1.86
C ILE A 69 1.56 -6.67 -3.23
N VAL A 70 2.44 -7.30 -4.00
CA VAL A 70 2.81 -6.82 -5.34
C VAL A 70 2.71 -7.94 -6.36
N ASN A 71 2.57 -7.56 -7.62
CA ASN A 71 2.55 -8.50 -8.75
C ASN A 71 3.91 -8.54 -9.45
N ASP A 72 4.44 -7.38 -9.82
CA ASP A 72 5.63 -7.29 -10.65
C ASP A 72 6.87 -7.04 -9.81
N VAL A 73 7.43 -8.13 -9.30
CA VAL A 73 8.62 -8.09 -8.45
C VAL A 73 9.82 -7.51 -9.21
N ASN A 74 9.97 -7.88 -10.49
CA ASN A 74 11.11 -7.41 -11.28
C ASN A 74 11.09 -5.90 -11.48
N ALA A 75 9.93 -5.31 -11.69
CA ALA A 75 9.81 -3.86 -11.83
C ALA A 75 10.26 -3.13 -10.56
N ILE A 76 9.92 -3.68 -9.41
CA ILE A 76 10.28 -3.08 -8.13
C ILE A 76 11.80 -3.16 -7.89
N ILE A 77 12.37 -4.32 -8.14
CA ILE A 77 13.81 -4.52 -7.95
C ILE A 77 14.61 -3.68 -8.92
N SER A 78 14.22 -3.64 -10.20
CA SER A 78 14.98 -2.92 -11.21
C SER A 78 14.89 -1.41 -11.05
N SER A 79 13.87 -0.89 -10.38
CA SER A 79 13.72 0.54 -10.15
C SER A 79 14.48 1.02 -8.91
N ASP A 80 15.13 0.12 -8.19
CA ASP A 80 15.81 0.44 -6.93
C ASP A 80 14.83 1.17 -5.98
N HIS A 81 13.70 0.54 -5.77
CA HIS A 81 12.55 1.18 -5.12
C HIS A 81 12.84 1.52 -3.65
N LYS A 82 12.56 2.75 -3.26
CA LYS A 82 12.84 3.22 -1.90
C LYS A 82 12.04 2.49 -0.82
N ILE A 83 10.83 2.05 -1.15
CA ILE A 83 10.00 1.27 -0.22
C ILE A 83 10.64 -0.09 0.04
N LEU A 84 11.28 -0.68 -0.97
CA LEU A 84 11.95 -1.97 -0.79
C LEU A 84 13.06 -1.89 0.26
N ASP A 85 13.78 -0.78 0.28
CA ASP A 85 14.80 -0.55 1.31
C ASP A 85 14.17 -0.50 2.70
N VAL A 86 13.04 0.14 2.86
CA VAL A 86 12.30 0.17 4.13
C VAL A 86 11.90 -1.25 4.55
N CYS A 87 11.38 -2.04 3.61
CA CYS A 87 10.97 -3.42 3.89
C CYS A 87 12.14 -4.25 4.41
N ARG A 88 13.30 -4.07 3.82
CA ARG A 88 14.49 -4.85 4.19
C ARG A 88 15.07 -4.43 5.54
N ARG A 89 15.10 -3.13 5.80
CA ARG A 89 15.64 -2.61 7.06
C ARG A 89 14.73 -2.85 8.26
N LEU A 90 13.44 -2.84 8.03
CA LEU A 90 12.45 -2.89 9.12
C LEU A 90 11.57 -4.14 8.99
N SER A 91 12.19 -5.26 8.65
CA SER A 91 11.48 -6.50 8.33
C SER A 91 10.67 -7.10 9.49
N SER A 92 10.90 -6.65 10.71
CA SER A 92 10.09 -7.10 11.83
C SER A 92 8.66 -6.56 11.79
N ASN A 93 8.47 -5.42 11.14
CA ASN A 93 7.17 -4.74 11.11
C ASN A 93 6.63 -4.54 9.70
N VAL A 94 7.49 -4.70 8.69
CA VAL A 94 7.13 -4.46 7.29
C VAL A 94 7.32 -5.74 6.51
N SER A 95 6.27 -6.22 5.88
CA SER A 95 6.31 -7.44 5.07
C SER A 95 5.86 -7.13 3.66
N ILE A 96 6.60 -7.63 2.68
CA ILE A 96 6.23 -7.52 1.28
C ILE A 96 6.17 -8.93 0.69
N ARG A 97 5.09 -9.24 -0.02
CA ARG A 97 4.86 -10.55 -0.61
C ARG A 97 4.40 -10.43 -2.04
N LYS A 98 4.63 -11.49 -2.78
CA LYS A 98 4.12 -11.60 -4.15
C LYS A 98 2.73 -12.22 -4.12
N ILE A 99 1.83 -11.67 -4.92
CA ILE A 99 0.47 -12.20 -5.03
C ILE A 99 0.50 -13.61 -5.64
N SER A 100 -0.44 -14.45 -5.23
CA SER A 100 -0.54 -15.81 -5.77
C SER A 100 -1.07 -15.80 -7.19
N LYS A 101 -0.79 -16.87 -7.93
CA LYS A 101 -1.25 -17.02 -9.31
C LYS A 101 -2.76 -16.96 -9.43
N GLU A 102 -3.48 -17.48 -8.43
CA GLU A 102 -4.94 -17.48 -8.48
C GLU A 102 -5.53 -16.09 -8.38
N HIS A 103 -4.77 -15.11 -7.87
CA HIS A 103 -5.26 -13.73 -7.69
C HIS A 103 -4.52 -12.72 -8.57
N GLU A 104 -3.57 -13.15 -9.40
CA GLU A 104 -2.70 -12.22 -10.12
C GLU A 104 -3.40 -11.40 -11.21
N ASN A 105 -4.61 -11.79 -11.58
CA ASN A 105 -5.34 -11.07 -12.62
C ASN A 105 -6.19 -9.90 -12.10
N HIS A 106 -6.17 -9.66 -10.80
CA HIS A 106 -6.84 -8.49 -10.25
C HIS A 106 -6.12 -7.22 -10.67
N THR A 107 -6.90 -6.25 -11.16
CA THR A 107 -6.35 -4.98 -11.65
C THR A 107 -6.38 -3.87 -10.60
N GLU A 108 -7.13 -4.07 -9.53
CA GLU A 108 -7.30 -3.07 -8.47
C GLU A 108 -5.97 -2.78 -7.77
N SER A 109 -5.78 -1.53 -7.41
CA SER A 109 -4.63 -1.10 -6.61
C SER A 109 -5.15 -0.22 -5.49
N PHE A 110 -4.74 -0.48 -4.26
CA PHE A 110 -5.24 0.34 -3.15
C PHE A 110 -4.28 0.39 -1.97
N LEU A 111 -4.40 1.49 -1.25
CA LEU A 111 -3.79 1.71 0.06
C LEU A 111 -4.91 1.77 1.08
N LEU A 112 -4.80 1.00 2.14
CA LEU A 112 -5.80 0.95 3.20
C LEU A 112 -5.09 1.24 4.53
N VAL A 113 -5.60 2.22 5.26
CA VAL A 113 -5.01 2.65 6.53
C VAL A 113 -5.99 2.41 7.67
N ASP A 114 -5.53 1.68 8.68
CA ASP A 114 -6.30 1.38 9.90
C ASP A 114 -7.66 0.75 9.64
N GLY A 115 -7.83 0.10 8.48
CA GLY A 115 -9.08 -0.54 8.10
C GLY A 115 -10.24 0.43 7.87
N SER A 116 -9.98 1.73 7.79
CA SER A 116 -11.05 2.74 7.75
C SER A 116 -10.94 3.76 6.62
N SER A 117 -9.74 4.01 6.13
CA SER A 117 -9.52 5.02 5.09
C SER A 117 -8.71 4.41 3.96
N TYR A 118 -8.97 4.84 2.74
CA TYR A 118 -8.30 4.20 1.62
C TYR A 118 -8.18 5.11 0.41
N ILE A 119 -7.20 4.78 -0.44
CA ILE A 119 -7.07 5.31 -1.80
C ILE A 119 -7.19 4.11 -2.72
N PHE A 120 -8.09 4.18 -3.70
CA PHE A 120 -8.43 3.06 -4.56
C PHE A 120 -8.35 3.44 -6.03
N ARG A 121 -7.72 2.59 -6.82
CA ARG A 121 -7.76 2.65 -8.29
C ARG A 121 -8.30 1.32 -8.79
N SER A 122 -9.29 1.37 -9.68
CA SER A 122 -9.87 0.14 -10.23
C SER A 122 -8.94 -0.54 -11.23
N ASP A 123 -8.01 0.21 -11.80
CA ASP A 123 -7.08 -0.30 -12.80
C ASP A 123 -5.72 0.34 -12.56
N TYR A 124 -4.72 -0.49 -12.25
CA TYR A 124 -3.38 -0.02 -11.92
C TYR A 124 -2.68 0.67 -13.09
N THR A 125 -3.14 0.47 -14.31
CA THR A 125 -2.57 1.13 -15.50
C THR A 125 -3.05 2.57 -15.66
N LEU A 126 -4.09 2.96 -14.91
CA LEU A 126 -4.67 4.29 -14.98
C LEU A 126 -4.43 5.06 -13.69
N LEU A 127 -4.48 6.38 -13.77
CA LEU A 127 -4.30 7.23 -12.60
C LEU A 127 -5.61 7.60 -11.92
N GLU A 128 -6.76 7.36 -12.55
CA GLU A 128 -8.03 7.64 -11.91
C GLU A 128 -8.19 6.86 -10.62
N GLY A 129 -8.52 7.55 -9.55
CA GLY A 129 -8.73 6.92 -8.28
C GLY A 129 -9.56 7.79 -7.34
N VAL A 130 -9.82 7.26 -6.16
CA VAL A 130 -10.56 7.97 -5.13
C VAL A 130 -9.90 7.81 -3.78
N LEU A 131 -9.98 8.85 -2.98
CA LEU A 131 -9.67 8.81 -1.54
C LEU A 131 -10.98 8.85 -0.80
N SER A 132 -11.19 7.95 0.14
CA SER A 132 -12.43 7.88 0.88
C SER A 132 -12.20 7.37 2.30
N HIS A 133 -13.09 7.77 3.20
CA HIS A 133 -13.11 7.30 4.58
C HIS A 133 -14.37 6.49 4.88
N ASN A 134 -14.99 5.90 3.86
CA ASN A 134 -16.20 5.11 4.00
C ASN A 134 -15.88 3.77 4.68
N PRO A 135 -16.33 3.54 5.90
CA PRO A 135 -15.94 2.34 6.64
C PRO A 135 -16.48 1.05 6.04
N LYS A 136 -17.62 1.09 5.39
CA LYS A 136 -18.18 -0.13 4.76
C LYS A 136 -17.32 -0.57 3.60
N GLN A 137 -16.95 0.36 2.73
CA GLN A 137 -16.10 0.04 1.59
C GLN A 137 -14.69 -0.32 2.04
N ALA A 138 -14.19 0.35 3.07
CA ALA A 138 -12.89 0.01 3.63
C ALA A 138 -12.86 -1.43 4.11
N LYS A 139 -13.94 -1.90 4.73
CA LYS A 139 -14.02 -3.29 5.18
C LYS A 139 -14.02 -4.28 4.02
N VAL A 140 -14.68 -3.93 2.91
CA VAL A 140 -14.64 -4.77 1.70
C VAL A 140 -13.21 -4.90 1.20
N LEU A 141 -12.47 -3.78 1.16
CA LEU A 141 -11.07 -3.80 0.73
C LEU A 141 -10.18 -4.57 1.71
N LEU A 142 -10.44 -4.45 3.00
CA LEU A 142 -9.68 -5.21 4.00
C LEU A 142 -9.89 -6.71 3.84
N ASN A 143 -11.12 -7.15 3.61
CA ASN A 143 -11.41 -8.55 3.38
C ASN A 143 -10.72 -9.06 2.12
N LEU A 144 -10.73 -8.26 1.06
CA LEU A 144 -10.05 -8.61 -0.19
C LEU A 144 -8.53 -8.69 0.04
N PHE A 145 -7.97 -7.72 0.75
CA PHE A 145 -6.55 -7.73 1.06
C PHE A 145 -6.17 -8.98 1.86
N ASN A 146 -6.96 -9.32 2.86
CA ASN A 146 -6.69 -10.50 3.70
C ASN A 146 -6.77 -11.79 2.89
N GLU A 147 -7.68 -11.86 1.93
CA GLU A 147 -7.75 -13.00 1.02
C GLU A 147 -6.48 -13.10 0.18
N PHE A 148 -6.04 -12.00 -0.41
CA PHE A 148 -4.78 -11.98 -1.17
C PHE A 148 -3.59 -12.35 -0.29
N TRP A 149 -3.55 -11.79 0.91
CA TRP A 149 -2.43 -12.01 1.82
C TRP A 149 -2.32 -13.47 2.24
N SER A 150 -3.43 -14.10 2.56
CA SER A 150 -3.43 -15.48 3.04
C SER A 150 -2.93 -16.46 1.99
N HIS A 151 -3.03 -16.12 0.70
CA HIS A 151 -2.57 -16.96 -0.39
C HIS A 151 -1.25 -16.49 -1.00
N SER A 152 -0.75 -15.34 -0.56
CA SER A 152 0.50 -14.78 -1.09
C SER A 152 1.70 -15.53 -0.54
N GLU A 153 2.85 -15.31 -1.19
CA GLU A 153 4.08 -15.98 -0.82
C GLU A 153 5.22 -14.98 -0.66
N PRO A 154 6.12 -15.23 0.29
CA PRO A 154 7.36 -14.46 0.34
C PRO A 154 8.14 -14.68 -0.96
N ASP A 155 8.83 -13.66 -1.42
CA ASP A 155 9.71 -13.77 -2.58
C ASP A 155 11.11 -13.43 -2.11
N SER A 156 12.06 -14.36 -2.29
CA SER A 156 13.40 -14.20 -1.77
C SER A 156 14.12 -12.98 -2.35
N SER A 157 13.83 -12.62 -3.60
CA SER A 157 14.47 -11.45 -4.21
C SER A 157 13.99 -10.14 -3.61
N LEU A 158 12.77 -10.10 -3.11
CA LEU A 158 12.26 -8.91 -2.40
C LEU A 158 12.89 -8.75 -1.02
N ASN A 159 13.23 -9.86 -0.39
CA ASN A 159 13.69 -9.85 1.00
C ASN A 159 15.20 -9.91 1.15
N ARG A 160 15.93 -10.01 0.05
CA ARG A 160 17.37 -10.14 0.09
C ARG A 160 18.03 -8.79 0.42
N LEU A 161 18.88 -8.81 1.44
CA LEU A 161 19.73 -7.67 1.71
C LEU A 161 20.96 -7.78 0.81
N TYR A 162 21.25 -6.72 0.07
CA TYR A 162 22.48 -6.64 -0.68
C TYR A 162 23.50 -5.97 0.22
N ILE A 163 24.57 -6.71 0.48
CA ILE A 163 25.67 -6.20 1.28
C ILE A 163 26.71 -5.66 0.32
#